data_c2b1f65c0da7422a6f6c3e74cae62d4f
#
_entry.id   c2b1f65c0da7422a6f6c3e74cae62d4f
#
_cell.length_a   1.000
_cell.length_b   1.000
_cell.length_c   1.000
_cell.angle_alpha   90.00
_cell.angle_beta   90.00
_cell.angle_gamma   90.00
#
_symmetry.space_group_name_H-M   'P 1'
#
loop_
_entity.id
_entity.type
_entity.pdbx_description
1 polymer ?
#
loop_
_entity_poly.entity_id
_entity_poly.type
_entity_poly.pdbx_seq_one_letter_code
_entity_poly.pdbx_strand_id
1 'polypeptide(L)'
;HQSLQHAEPGAPVFPAPALQAHHPSVWLMTGGARGVTASCAIELARQAGGTILLAGRSAETPWPAGLPEANDLKSLRGLLVARSRMTGERVTPAEIDRTARNLLAGAEIRATVAAITATGAMAEYVPLDAGDAGAVARTISHLQARHGLITGWVHGAGVLADKLAMDKTEAELRRVFAPKVGGLENILGALDPVQLSHVGLFSSAAAFFGNRGQSDYAMANALLASAGRNLARATPGAQVKVFHWGPWAGGMVDDTLASHFEAQGIPLIPVDEGARIFATELLGGDRDQVELIVGEAWATA
;
A
#
# COMPACT_ATOMS: atom_id res chain seq x y z
N HIS A 1 17.27 -21.05 8.63
CA HIS A 1 18.26 -20.32 7.83
C HIS A 1 17.52 -19.32 6.97
N GLN A 2 17.63 -18.02 7.30
CA GLN A 2 17.14 -16.91 6.46
C GLN A 2 18.31 -16.57 5.54
N SER A 3 18.11 -16.71 4.24
CA SER A 3 19.09 -16.26 3.26
C SER A 3 18.80 -14.80 2.92
N LEU A 4 19.71 -13.90 3.26
CA LEU A 4 19.75 -12.55 2.74
C LEU A 4 20.21 -12.65 1.28
N GLN A 5 19.32 -12.40 0.34
CA GLN A 5 19.72 -12.24 -1.06
C GLN A 5 19.95 -10.75 -1.33
N HIS A 6 21.20 -10.41 -1.64
CA HIS A 6 21.53 -9.13 -2.23
C HIS A 6 21.13 -9.17 -3.71
N ALA A 7 20.12 -8.43 -4.10
CA ALA A 7 19.86 -8.16 -5.50
C ALA A 7 20.85 -7.08 -5.96
N GLU A 8 21.86 -7.45 -6.71
CA GLU A 8 22.76 -6.50 -7.35
C GLU A 8 22.01 -5.70 -8.43
N PRO A 9 22.27 -4.38 -8.57
CA PRO A 9 21.72 -3.59 -9.65
C PRO A 9 22.24 -4.16 -10.98
N GLY A 10 21.34 -4.70 -11.80
CA GLY A 10 21.66 -5.30 -13.10
C GLY A 10 21.62 -6.83 -13.15
N ALA A 11 21.13 -7.52 -12.12
CA ALA A 11 20.88 -8.95 -12.20
C ALA A 11 19.88 -9.26 -13.35
N PRO A 12 20.11 -10.36 -14.12
CA PRO A 12 19.24 -10.69 -15.25
C PRO A 12 17.80 -10.91 -14.77
N VAL A 13 16.88 -10.17 -15.37
CA VAL A 13 15.44 -10.37 -15.18
C VAL A 13 15.11 -11.76 -15.72
N PHE A 14 14.83 -12.71 -14.85
CA PHE A 14 14.30 -14.00 -15.28
C PHE A 14 12.97 -13.72 -16.00
N PRO A 15 12.72 -14.32 -17.18
CA PRO A 15 11.43 -14.21 -17.82
C PRO A 15 10.38 -14.78 -16.85
N ALA A 16 9.38 -13.99 -16.50
CA ALA A 16 8.28 -14.45 -15.70
C ALA A 16 7.69 -15.70 -16.37
N PRO A 17 7.47 -16.81 -15.64
CA PRO A 17 6.78 -17.96 -16.21
C PRO A 17 5.43 -17.48 -16.73
N ALA A 18 5.13 -17.80 -18.00
CA ALA A 18 3.86 -17.45 -18.61
C ALA A 18 2.73 -18.04 -17.76
N LEU A 19 2.02 -17.18 -17.03
CA LEU A 19 0.81 -17.57 -16.32
C LEU A 19 -0.13 -18.18 -17.33
N GLN A 20 -0.45 -19.46 -17.19
CA GLN A 20 -1.47 -20.10 -18.01
C GLN A 20 -2.79 -19.37 -17.74
N ALA A 21 -3.32 -18.74 -18.79
CA ALA A 21 -4.51 -17.92 -18.75
C ALA A 21 -5.76 -18.77 -18.44
N HIS A 22 -6.05 -18.94 -17.18
CA HIS A 22 -7.33 -19.47 -16.72
C HIS A 22 -8.03 -18.40 -15.87
N HIS A 23 -8.94 -17.68 -16.53
CA HIS A 23 -9.84 -16.62 -16.03
C HIS A 23 -9.17 -15.28 -15.67
N PRO A 24 -9.84 -14.16 -15.91
CA PRO A 24 -9.33 -12.86 -15.46
C PRO A 24 -9.19 -12.86 -13.95
N SER A 25 -7.98 -12.70 -13.46
CA SER A 25 -7.70 -12.57 -12.02
C SER A 25 -8.34 -11.30 -11.49
N VAL A 26 -9.04 -11.40 -10.37
CA VAL A 26 -9.56 -10.25 -9.64
C VAL A 26 -8.70 -10.03 -8.41
N TRP A 27 -8.11 -8.84 -8.31
CA TRP A 27 -7.22 -8.45 -7.25
C TRP A 27 -7.87 -7.42 -6.33
N LEU A 28 -7.77 -7.60 -5.03
CA LEU A 28 -8.07 -6.58 -4.03
C LEU A 28 -6.75 -6.00 -3.50
N MET A 29 -6.57 -4.68 -3.56
CA MET A 29 -5.38 -4.01 -3.05
C MET A 29 -5.77 -2.93 -2.03
N THR A 30 -5.55 -3.20 -0.74
CA THR A 30 -5.81 -2.24 0.32
C THR A 30 -4.64 -1.26 0.47
N GLY A 31 -4.94 0.03 0.55
CA GLY A 31 -3.94 1.09 0.47
C GLY A 31 -3.39 1.33 -0.95
N GLY A 32 -3.94 0.62 -1.95
CA GLY A 32 -3.39 0.55 -3.30
C GLY A 32 -3.61 1.76 -4.20
N ALA A 33 -4.43 2.73 -3.79
CA ALA A 33 -4.77 3.88 -4.65
C ALA A 33 -3.78 5.04 -4.56
N ARG A 34 -2.79 4.99 -3.66
CA ARG A 34 -1.86 6.09 -3.39
C ARG A 34 -0.47 5.60 -2.99
N GLY A 35 0.51 6.48 -3.20
CA GLY A 35 1.91 6.23 -2.81
C GLY A 35 2.49 4.97 -3.44
N VAL A 36 3.40 4.30 -2.73
CA VAL A 36 4.14 3.14 -3.24
C VAL A 36 3.24 1.96 -3.61
N THR A 37 2.13 1.77 -2.87
CA THR A 37 1.17 0.70 -3.17
C THR A 37 0.46 0.95 -4.51
N ALA A 38 0.21 2.22 -4.89
CA ALA A 38 -0.32 2.57 -6.19
C ALA A 38 0.64 2.19 -7.33
N SER A 39 1.94 2.47 -7.16
CA SER A 39 2.96 2.08 -8.14
C SER A 39 3.05 0.56 -8.29
N CYS A 40 2.96 -0.17 -7.19
CA CYS A 40 2.85 -1.63 -7.18
C CYS A 40 1.58 -2.12 -7.90
N ALA A 41 0.44 -1.43 -7.71
CA ALA A 41 -0.81 -1.79 -8.38
C ALA A 41 -0.75 -1.58 -9.90
N ILE A 42 -0.13 -0.49 -10.35
CA ILE A 42 0.08 -0.21 -11.77
C ILE A 42 1.00 -1.27 -12.40
N GLU A 43 2.09 -1.61 -11.72
CA GLU A 43 3.02 -2.62 -12.23
C GLU A 43 2.40 -4.03 -12.24
N LEU A 44 1.63 -4.38 -11.19
CA LEU A 44 0.86 -5.63 -11.17
C LEU A 44 -0.13 -5.70 -12.33
N ALA A 45 -0.87 -4.62 -12.59
CA ALA A 45 -1.79 -4.52 -13.71
C ALA A 45 -1.08 -4.71 -15.07
N ARG A 46 0.13 -4.16 -15.21
CA ARG A 46 0.93 -4.30 -16.44
C ARG A 46 1.37 -5.73 -16.67
N GLN A 47 1.75 -6.46 -15.63
CA GLN A 47 2.26 -7.83 -15.73
C GLN A 47 1.16 -8.89 -15.73
N ALA A 48 0.14 -8.76 -14.87
CA ALA A 48 -0.91 -9.75 -14.68
C ALA A 48 -2.21 -9.44 -15.43
N GLY A 49 -2.47 -8.18 -15.74
CA GLY A 49 -3.78 -7.77 -16.28
C GLY A 49 -4.93 -7.98 -15.28
N GLY A 50 -6.11 -8.24 -15.81
CA GLY A 50 -7.30 -8.58 -15.03
C GLY A 50 -8.02 -7.36 -14.45
N THR A 51 -8.63 -7.52 -13.27
CA THR A 51 -9.38 -6.48 -12.57
C THR A 51 -8.66 -6.13 -11.27
N ILE A 52 -8.30 -4.87 -11.10
CA ILE A 52 -7.61 -4.34 -9.92
C ILE A 52 -8.61 -3.50 -9.11
N LEU A 53 -9.04 -4.02 -7.98
CA LEU A 53 -9.92 -3.36 -7.03
C LEU A 53 -9.08 -2.67 -5.97
N LEU A 54 -9.02 -1.35 -6.01
CA LEU A 54 -8.25 -0.53 -5.08
C LEU A 54 -9.14 -0.11 -3.91
N ALA A 55 -8.68 -0.29 -2.69
CA ALA A 55 -9.42 0.08 -1.49
C ALA A 55 -8.58 0.97 -0.58
N GLY A 56 -9.17 2.05 -0.07
CA GLY A 56 -8.50 2.97 0.85
C GLY A 56 -9.47 3.91 1.54
N ARG A 57 -9.05 4.57 2.62
CA ARG A 57 -9.93 5.41 3.45
C ARG A 57 -10.36 6.73 2.82
N SER A 58 -9.57 7.25 1.88
CA SER A 58 -9.86 8.55 1.26
C SER A 58 -11.08 8.44 0.36
N ALA A 59 -12.03 9.37 0.48
CA ALA A 59 -13.08 9.49 -0.52
C ALA A 59 -12.50 10.01 -1.83
N GLU A 60 -13.03 9.54 -2.95
CA GLU A 60 -12.73 10.13 -4.24
C GLU A 60 -13.40 11.51 -4.34
N THR A 61 -12.63 12.54 -4.05
CA THR A 61 -13.13 13.92 -4.05
C THR A 61 -12.92 14.53 -5.43
N PRO A 62 -14.02 14.94 -6.13
CA PRO A 62 -13.90 15.58 -7.43
C PRO A 62 -13.21 16.94 -7.32
N TRP A 63 -12.43 17.29 -8.33
CA TRP A 63 -11.81 18.62 -8.38
C TRP A 63 -12.86 19.70 -8.63
N PRO A 64 -12.91 20.76 -7.81
CA PRO A 64 -13.93 21.78 -7.95
C PRO A 64 -13.83 22.53 -9.29
N ALA A 65 -14.95 22.72 -9.95
CA ALA A 65 -14.99 23.49 -11.20
C ALA A 65 -14.41 24.90 -11.00
N GLY A 66 -13.56 25.32 -11.94
CA GLY A 66 -12.92 26.63 -11.92
C GLY A 66 -11.79 26.80 -10.89
N LEU A 67 -11.46 25.79 -10.12
CA LEU A 67 -10.26 25.81 -9.28
C LEU A 67 -9.05 25.41 -10.16
N PRO A 68 -7.99 26.24 -10.25
CA PRO A 68 -6.78 25.88 -10.96
C PRO A 68 -6.16 24.57 -10.43
N GLU A 69 -5.53 23.81 -11.30
CA GLU A 69 -4.82 22.59 -10.88
C GLU A 69 -3.59 22.93 -10.00
N ALA A 70 -3.37 22.11 -9.00
CA ALA A 70 -2.21 22.19 -8.12
C ALA A 70 -1.85 20.79 -7.65
N ASN A 71 -0.57 20.50 -7.55
CA ASN A 71 -0.02 19.16 -7.23
C ASN A 71 0.63 19.15 -5.84
N ASP A 72 0.67 20.29 -5.16
CA ASP A 72 1.23 20.40 -3.82
C ASP A 72 0.27 21.09 -2.86
N LEU A 73 0.43 20.73 -1.59
CA LEU A 73 -0.45 21.18 -0.52
C LEU A 73 -0.38 22.70 -0.29
N LYS A 74 0.79 23.32 -0.47
CA LYS A 74 1.00 24.76 -0.23
C LYS A 74 0.28 25.58 -1.29
N SER A 75 0.46 25.26 -2.55
CA SER A 75 -0.20 25.92 -3.68
C SER A 75 -1.73 25.77 -3.58
N LEU A 76 -2.20 24.57 -3.30
CA LEU A 76 -3.64 24.30 -3.21
C LEU A 76 -4.30 25.03 -2.03
N ARG A 77 -3.65 25.10 -0.88
CA ARG A 77 -4.13 25.93 0.25
C ARG A 77 -4.28 27.39 -0.17
N GLY A 78 -3.28 27.94 -0.89
CA GLY A 78 -3.34 29.30 -1.40
C GLY A 78 -4.55 29.55 -2.31
N LEU A 79 -4.81 28.63 -3.24
CA LEU A 79 -5.95 28.69 -4.15
C LEU A 79 -7.29 28.60 -3.40
N LEU A 80 -7.40 27.72 -2.41
CA LEU A 80 -8.61 27.57 -1.60
C LEU A 80 -8.88 28.82 -0.74
N VAL A 81 -7.86 29.44 -0.18
CA VAL A 81 -7.99 30.73 0.53
C VAL A 81 -8.45 31.84 -0.41
N ALA A 82 -7.86 31.94 -1.60
CA ALA A 82 -8.27 32.92 -2.60
C ALA A 82 -9.73 32.73 -3.00
N ARG A 83 -10.14 31.50 -3.28
CA ARG A 83 -11.53 31.14 -3.61
C ARG A 83 -12.51 31.53 -2.50
N SER A 84 -12.20 31.17 -1.24
CA SER A 84 -13.02 31.53 -0.07
C SER A 84 -13.24 33.03 0.05
N ARG A 85 -12.19 33.84 -0.19
CA ARG A 85 -12.33 35.33 -0.22
C ARG A 85 -13.20 35.81 -1.34
N MET A 86 -13.12 35.19 -2.51
CA MET A 86 -13.95 35.57 -3.67
C MET A 86 -15.43 35.21 -3.49
N THR A 87 -15.71 34.06 -2.87
CA THR A 87 -17.09 33.59 -2.63
C THR A 87 -17.71 34.17 -1.36
N GLY A 88 -16.91 34.81 -0.50
CA GLY A 88 -17.38 35.30 0.81
C GLY A 88 -17.64 34.19 1.84
N GLU A 89 -17.25 32.95 1.53
CA GLU A 89 -17.39 31.78 2.40
C GLU A 89 -16.38 31.85 3.56
N ARG A 90 -16.86 31.67 4.78
CA ARG A 90 -16.00 31.65 5.95
C ARG A 90 -15.51 30.21 6.19
N VAL A 91 -14.24 29.96 5.94
CA VAL A 91 -13.59 28.67 6.17
C VAL A 91 -12.43 28.82 7.13
N THR A 92 -12.26 27.84 8.02
CA THR A 92 -11.14 27.82 8.96
C THR A 92 -9.87 27.27 8.29
N PRO A 93 -8.67 27.59 8.79
CA PRO A 93 -7.42 26.99 8.30
C PRO A 93 -7.42 25.45 8.32
N ALA A 94 -8.06 24.85 9.32
CA ALA A 94 -8.17 23.39 9.43
C ALA A 94 -9.08 22.80 8.33
N GLU A 95 -10.16 23.47 7.97
CA GLU A 95 -11.04 23.07 6.87
C GLU A 95 -10.36 23.21 5.52
N ILE A 96 -9.60 24.29 5.31
CA ILE A 96 -8.78 24.45 4.09
C ILE A 96 -7.76 23.33 3.97
N ASP A 97 -7.04 23.02 5.05
CA ASP A 97 -6.05 21.94 5.07
C ASP A 97 -6.67 20.58 4.76
N ARG A 98 -7.79 20.26 5.39
CA ARG A 98 -8.55 19.03 5.15
C ARG A 98 -9.04 18.95 3.71
N THR A 99 -9.61 20.02 3.18
CA THR A 99 -10.11 20.08 1.79
C THR A 99 -8.95 19.91 0.81
N ALA A 100 -7.82 20.60 1.03
CA ALA A 100 -6.65 20.49 0.18
C ALA A 100 -6.11 19.05 0.14
N ARG A 101 -5.97 18.40 1.31
CA ARG A 101 -5.55 16.99 1.40
C ARG A 101 -6.50 16.04 0.69
N ASN A 102 -7.82 16.25 0.82
CA ASN A 102 -8.81 15.40 0.18
C ASN A 102 -8.80 15.58 -1.34
N LEU A 103 -8.63 16.79 -1.84
CA LEU A 103 -8.52 17.06 -3.27
C LEU A 103 -7.30 16.42 -3.90
N LEU A 104 -6.12 16.57 -3.25
CA LEU A 104 -4.89 15.91 -3.70
C LEU A 104 -5.03 14.39 -3.66
N ALA A 105 -5.60 13.85 -2.58
CA ALA A 105 -5.86 12.42 -2.47
C ALA A 105 -6.79 11.92 -3.59
N GLY A 106 -7.87 12.65 -3.88
CA GLY A 106 -8.80 12.32 -4.96
C GLY A 106 -8.14 12.40 -6.35
N ALA A 107 -7.26 13.39 -6.58
CA ALA A 107 -6.49 13.50 -7.81
C ALA A 107 -5.52 12.31 -8.00
N GLU A 108 -4.79 11.94 -6.95
CA GLU A 108 -3.88 10.80 -6.95
C GLU A 108 -4.63 9.46 -7.20
N ILE A 109 -5.78 9.27 -6.56
CA ILE A 109 -6.65 8.09 -6.80
C ILE A 109 -7.05 8.01 -8.27
N ARG A 110 -7.56 9.10 -8.85
CA ARG A 110 -7.97 9.13 -10.27
C ARG A 110 -6.80 8.86 -11.21
N ALA A 111 -5.64 9.45 -10.93
CA ALA A 111 -4.43 9.21 -11.71
C ALA A 111 -4.01 7.73 -11.67
N THR A 112 -4.09 7.09 -10.50
CA THR A 112 -3.78 5.67 -10.33
C THR A 112 -4.75 4.79 -11.11
N VAL A 113 -6.06 5.04 -11.00
CA VAL A 113 -7.09 4.31 -11.76
C VAL A 113 -6.87 4.47 -13.26
N ALA A 114 -6.62 5.69 -13.72
CA ALA A 114 -6.33 5.96 -15.14
C ALA A 114 -5.06 5.24 -15.62
N ALA A 115 -3.99 5.25 -14.82
CA ALA A 115 -2.74 4.58 -15.15
C ALA A 115 -2.91 3.05 -15.25
N ILE A 116 -3.67 2.44 -14.34
CA ILE A 116 -4.00 1.00 -14.41
C ILE A 116 -4.83 0.72 -15.67
N THR A 117 -5.87 1.52 -15.94
CA THR A 117 -6.71 1.34 -17.13
C THR A 117 -5.90 1.48 -18.42
N ALA A 118 -4.92 2.37 -18.45
CA ALA A 118 -4.01 2.54 -19.60
C ALA A 118 -3.15 1.30 -19.88
N THR A 119 -2.98 0.38 -18.93
CA THR A 119 -2.32 -0.92 -19.17
C THR A 119 -3.20 -1.94 -19.90
N GLY A 120 -4.49 -1.67 -20.04
CA GLY A 120 -5.50 -2.59 -20.56
C GLY A 120 -6.24 -3.38 -19.46
N ALA A 121 -5.86 -3.24 -18.20
CA ALA A 121 -6.56 -3.83 -17.07
C ALA A 121 -7.81 -3.03 -16.68
N MET A 122 -8.77 -3.66 -16.00
CA MET A 122 -9.88 -2.96 -15.36
C MET A 122 -9.43 -2.43 -14.00
N ALA A 123 -9.89 -1.23 -13.64
CA ALA A 123 -9.61 -0.65 -12.32
C ALA A 123 -10.88 -0.05 -11.71
N GLU A 124 -11.09 -0.30 -10.42
CA GLU A 124 -12.12 0.35 -9.62
C GLU A 124 -11.55 0.74 -8.26
N TYR A 125 -11.90 1.94 -7.79
CA TYR A 125 -11.57 2.38 -6.44
C TYR A 125 -12.81 2.40 -5.56
N VAL A 126 -12.68 1.88 -4.33
CA VAL A 126 -13.73 1.94 -3.32
C VAL A 126 -13.21 2.56 -2.02
N PRO A 127 -13.91 3.54 -1.46
CA PRO A 127 -13.60 4.04 -0.12
C PRO A 127 -13.88 2.95 0.90
N LEU A 128 -12.84 2.54 1.64
CA LEU A 128 -12.94 1.47 2.64
C LEU A 128 -11.95 1.70 3.78
N ASP A 129 -12.44 1.73 5.01
CA ASP A 129 -11.60 1.55 6.18
C ASP A 129 -11.46 0.07 6.48
N ALA A 130 -10.27 -0.47 6.26
CA ALA A 130 -9.96 -1.88 6.52
C ALA A 130 -10.13 -2.25 8.02
N GLY A 131 -10.09 -1.27 8.93
CA GLY A 131 -10.33 -1.48 10.36
C GLY A 131 -11.81 -1.70 10.73
N ASP A 132 -12.76 -1.41 9.82
CA ASP A 132 -14.19 -1.65 10.03
C ASP A 132 -14.61 -3.00 9.42
N ALA A 133 -14.76 -4.02 10.28
CA ALA A 133 -15.12 -5.38 9.87
C ALA A 133 -16.45 -5.44 9.09
N GLY A 134 -17.45 -4.66 9.52
CA GLY A 134 -18.75 -4.63 8.87
C GLY A 134 -18.68 -3.99 7.47
N ALA A 135 -17.95 -2.89 7.33
CA ALA A 135 -17.71 -2.27 6.04
C ALA A 135 -16.93 -3.19 5.11
N VAL A 136 -15.89 -3.85 5.62
CA VAL A 136 -15.08 -4.82 4.86
C VAL A 136 -15.94 -5.95 4.30
N ALA A 137 -16.73 -6.62 5.15
CA ALA A 137 -17.58 -7.73 4.73
C ALA A 137 -18.58 -7.32 3.64
N ARG A 138 -19.28 -6.18 3.83
CA ARG A 138 -20.23 -5.67 2.83
C ARG A 138 -19.55 -5.30 1.51
N THR A 139 -18.42 -4.62 1.58
CA THR A 139 -17.70 -4.17 0.39
C THR A 139 -17.15 -5.34 -0.40
N ILE A 140 -16.51 -6.31 0.25
CA ILE A 140 -15.98 -7.52 -0.42
C ILE A 140 -17.12 -8.30 -1.07
N SER A 141 -18.23 -8.54 -0.37
CA SER A 141 -19.39 -9.21 -0.93
C SER A 141 -19.95 -8.49 -2.17
N HIS A 142 -20.05 -7.15 -2.13
CA HIS A 142 -20.51 -6.37 -3.27
C HIS A 142 -19.54 -6.44 -4.47
N LEU A 143 -18.24 -6.33 -4.20
CA LEU A 143 -17.21 -6.40 -5.24
C LEU A 143 -17.17 -7.79 -5.89
N GLN A 144 -17.27 -8.86 -5.11
CA GLN A 144 -17.31 -10.23 -5.65
C GLN A 144 -18.58 -10.51 -6.46
N ALA A 145 -19.72 -9.96 -6.03
CA ALA A 145 -20.97 -10.09 -6.82
C ALA A 145 -20.88 -9.38 -8.18
N ARG A 146 -20.06 -8.33 -8.28
CA ARG A 146 -19.92 -7.52 -9.51
C ARG A 146 -18.79 -7.97 -10.41
N HIS A 147 -17.68 -8.40 -9.86
CA HIS A 147 -16.44 -8.69 -10.60
C HIS A 147 -16.03 -10.17 -10.59
N GLY A 148 -16.72 -11.01 -9.83
CA GLY A 148 -16.32 -12.39 -9.58
C GLY A 148 -15.43 -12.54 -8.36
N LEU A 149 -14.98 -13.77 -8.11
CA LEU A 149 -14.18 -14.10 -6.93
C LEU A 149 -12.86 -13.33 -6.92
N ILE A 150 -12.53 -12.75 -5.77
CA ILE A 150 -11.23 -12.15 -5.52
C ILE A 150 -10.22 -13.28 -5.33
N THR A 151 -9.32 -13.44 -6.29
CA THR A 151 -8.30 -14.50 -6.32
C THR A 151 -6.90 -14.01 -5.96
N GLY A 152 -6.69 -12.71 -5.97
CA GLY A 152 -5.46 -12.07 -5.51
C GLY A 152 -5.74 -11.03 -4.45
N TRP A 153 -4.87 -10.94 -3.43
CA TRP A 153 -5.01 -9.93 -2.40
C TRP A 153 -3.66 -9.32 -2.03
N VAL A 154 -3.61 -7.99 -1.98
CA VAL A 154 -2.44 -7.23 -1.51
C VAL A 154 -2.85 -6.34 -0.36
N HIS A 155 -2.17 -6.50 0.77
CA HIS A 155 -2.41 -5.69 1.96
C HIS A 155 -1.28 -4.69 2.17
N GLY A 156 -1.47 -3.48 1.61
CA GLY A 156 -0.54 -2.35 1.72
C GLY A 156 -1.03 -1.24 2.65
N ALA A 157 -2.18 -1.41 3.33
CA ALA A 157 -2.69 -0.42 4.24
C ALA A 157 -1.78 -0.25 5.47
N GLY A 158 -1.53 0.99 5.86
CA GLY A 158 -0.73 1.31 7.04
C GLY A 158 -0.64 2.81 7.28
N VAL A 159 -0.26 3.17 8.50
CA VAL A 159 0.03 4.55 8.91
C VAL A 159 1.20 4.56 9.87
N LEU A 160 1.90 5.69 9.94
CA LEU A 160 2.95 5.95 10.92
C LEU A 160 2.41 6.82 12.07
N ALA A 161 2.95 6.60 13.27
CA ALA A 161 2.73 7.44 14.44
C ALA A 161 4.02 7.45 15.28
N ASP A 162 5.11 7.89 14.64
CA ASP A 162 6.46 7.79 15.19
C ASP A 162 6.61 8.61 16.48
N LYS A 163 7.02 7.90 17.55
CA LYS A 163 7.21 8.45 18.90
C LYS A 163 7.95 7.44 19.77
N LEU A 164 8.71 7.90 20.74
CA LEU A 164 9.36 6.97 21.66
C LEU A 164 8.34 6.13 22.41
N ALA A 165 8.66 4.88 22.71
CA ALA A 165 7.73 3.93 23.32
C ALA A 165 7.13 4.44 24.64
N MET A 166 7.94 5.15 25.45
CA MET A 166 7.52 5.73 26.73
C MET A 166 6.50 6.88 26.59
N ASP A 167 6.47 7.52 25.41
CA ASP A 167 5.61 8.68 25.13
C ASP A 167 4.38 8.30 24.30
N LYS A 168 4.27 7.03 23.87
CA LYS A 168 3.14 6.56 23.07
C LYS A 168 1.88 6.43 23.89
N THR A 169 0.78 6.84 23.31
CA THR A 169 -0.56 6.65 23.86
C THR A 169 -1.20 5.40 23.26
N GLU A 170 -2.17 4.82 23.97
CA GLU A 170 -2.98 3.71 23.46
C GLU A 170 -3.72 4.07 22.17
N ALA A 171 -4.18 5.32 22.03
CA ALA A 171 -4.84 5.79 20.82
C ALA A 171 -3.90 5.78 19.60
N GLU A 172 -2.63 6.17 19.78
CA GLU A 172 -1.60 6.13 18.72
C GLU A 172 -1.28 4.67 18.33
N LEU A 173 -1.14 3.78 19.32
CA LEU A 173 -0.95 2.35 19.09
C LEU A 173 -2.13 1.77 18.29
N ARG A 174 -3.35 1.99 18.72
CA ARG A 174 -4.56 1.54 18.02
C ARG A 174 -4.63 2.09 16.59
N ARG A 175 -4.24 3.35 16.38
CA ARG A 175 -4.21 3.98 15.06
C ARG A 175 -3.27 3.26 14.10
N VAL A 176 -2.13 2.74 14.55
CA VAL A 176 -1.17 1.97 13.74
C VAL A 176 -1.65 0.54 13.51
N PHE A 177 -2.18 -0.10 14.56
CA PHE A 177 -2.62 -1.50 14.50
C PHE A 177 -3.91 -1.71 13.70
N ALA A 178 -4.88 -0.80 13.81
CA ALA A 178 -6.19 -0.98 13.19
C ALA A 178 -6.11 -1.22 11.67
N PRO A 179 -5.43 -0.39 10.85
CA PRO A 179 -5.37 -0.63 9.42
C PRO A 179 -4.50 -1.83 9.03
N LYS A 180 -3.47 -2.16 9.82
CA LYS A 180 -2.52 -3.25 9.51
C LYS A 180 -3.01 -4.60 10.01
N VAL A 181 -3.15 -4.75 11.31
CA VAL A 181 -3.51 -6.02 11.93
C VAL A 181 -5.01 -6.24 11.88
N GLY A 182 -5.81 -5.26 12.32
CA GLY A 182 -7.27 -5.34 12.22
C GLY A 182 -7.74 -5.45 10.76
N GLY A 183 -7.11 -4.69 9.85
CA GLY A 183 -7.40 -4.80 8.42
C GLY A 183 -7.09 -6.17 7.83
N LEU A 184 -5.97 -6.78 8.23
CA LEU A 184 -5.63 -8.14 7.86
C LEU A 184 -6.71 -9.14 8.33
N GLU A 185 -7.09 -9.09 9.60
CA GLU A 185 -8.09 -9.98 10.19
C GLU A 185 -9.45 -9.84 9.52
N ASN A 186 -9.90 -8.60 9.33
CA ASN A 186 -11.20 -8.31 8.72
C ASN A 186 -11.29 -8.80 7.28
N ILE A 187 -10.23 -8.62 6.48
CA ILE A 187 -10.21 -9.03 5.08
C ILE A 187 -10.12 -10.56 4.98
N LEU A 188 -9.26 -11.21 5.77
CA LEU A 188 -9.20 -12.67 5.82
C LEU A 188 -10.52 -13.30 6.29
N GLY A 189 -11.24 -12.62 7.18
CA GLY A 189 -12.57 -13.06 7.62
C GLY A 189 -13.67 -12.90 6.56
N ALA A 190 -13.46 -12.04 5.57
CA ALA A 190 -14.42 -11.77 4.49
C ALA A 190 -14.09 -12.47 3.16
N LEU A 191 -12.84 -12.87 2.97
CA LEU A 191 -12.39 -13.67 1.83
C LEU A 191 -12.39 -15.15 2.19
N ASP A 192 -12.57 -16.01 1.20
CA ASP A 192 -12.27 -17.44 1.34
C ASP A 192 -10.78 -17.68 1.00
N PRO A 193 -9.91 -17.98 1.99
CA PRO A 193 -8.49 -18.16 1.73
C PRO A 193 -8.16 -19.27 0.71
N VAL A 194 -9.04 -20.26 0.58
CA VAL A 194 -8.87 -21.39 -0.38
C VAL A 194 -8.97 -20.91 -1.84
N GLN A 195 -9.69 -19.81 -2.08
CA GLN A 195 -9.85 -19.22 -3.41
C GLN A 195 -8.67 -18.28 -3.79
N LEU A 196 -7.82 -17.92 -2.83
CA LEU A 196 -6.69 -17.05 -3.09
C LEU A 196 -5.57 -17.81 -3.81
N SER A 197 -5.17 -17.31 -4.95
CA SER A 197 -3.99 -17.78 -5.69
C SER A 197 -2.73 -17.01 -5.33
N HIS A 198 -2.87 -15.72 -4.95
CA HIS A 198 -1.74 -14.83 -4.62
C HIS A 198 -2.09 -13.92 -3.44
N VAL A 199 -1.15 -13.79 -2.50
CA VAL A 199 -1.25 -12.87 -1.37
C VAL A 199 0.06 -12.11 -1.19
N GLY A 200 -0.01 -10.78 -1.26
CA GLY A 200 1.11 -9.88 -1.00
C GLY A 200 0.87 -9.06 0.27
N LEU A 201 1.75 -9.18 1.26
CA LEU A 201 1.64 -8.44 2.51
C LEU A 201 2.80 -7.43 2.62
N PHE A 202 2.48 -6.15 2.76
CA PHE A 202 3.48 -5.09 2.90
C PHE A 202 3.86 -4.90 4.37
N SER A 203 4.94 -5.53 4.75
CA SER A 203 5.61 -5.36 6.02
C SER A 203 6.68 -4.25 5.90
N SER A 204 7.59 -4.18 6.83
CA SER A 204 8.68 -3.21 6.86
C SER A 204 9.96 -3.86 7.39
N ALA A 205 11.09 -3.39 6.91
CA ALA A 205 12.40 -3.72 7.46
C ALA A 205 12.51 -3.37 8.96
N ALA A 206 11.71 -2.41 9.43
CA ALA A 206 11.58 -2.08 10.84
C ALA A 206 11.07 -3.26 11.70
N ALA A 207 10.32 -4.19 11.12
CA ALA A 207 9.89 -5.41 11.82
C ALA A 207 11.05 -6.38 12.06
N PHE A 208 12.09 -6.30 11.26
CA PHE A 208 13.25 -7.19 11.30
C PHE A 208 14.42 -6.56 12.08
N PHE A 209 14.76 -5.31 11.75
CA PHE A 209 15.92 -4.62 12.34
C PHE A 209 15.55 -3.73 13.55
N GLY A 210 14.25 -3.45 13.75
CA GLY A 210 13.80 -2.40 14.64
C GLY A 210 13.97 -1.01 14.00
N ASN A 211 13.32 -0.01 14.60
CA ASN A 211 13.59 1.40 14.32
C ASN A 211 13.17 2.23 15.54
N ARG A 212 14.06 3.12 15.97
CA ARG A 212 13.77 3.99 17.13
C ARG A 212 12.54 4.86 16.85
N GLY A 213 11.60 4.88 17.80
CA GLY A 213 10.33 5.60 17.66
C GLY A 213 9.22 4.83 16.94
N GLN A 214 9.48 3.66 16.40
CA GLN A 214 8.54 2.85 15.62
C GLN A 214 8.17 1.50 16.27
N SER A 215 8.19 1.42 17.59
CA SER A 215 7.94 0.15 18.29
C SER A 215 6.57 -0.47 17.95
N ASP A 216 5.50 0.32 17.88
CA ASP A 216 4.17 -0.10 17.46
C ASP A 216 4.12 -0.49 15.98
N TYR A 217 4.76 0.28 15.11
CA TYR A 217 4.85 0.00 13.68
C TYR A 217 5.64 -1.28 13.41
N ALA A 218 6.79 -1.46 14.07
CA ALA A 218 7.59 -2.68 14.01
C ALA A 218 6.79 -3.90 14.47
N MET A 219 6.08 -3.78 15.60
CA MET A 219 5.22 -4.84 16.14
C MET A 219 4.08 -5.22 15.17
N ALA A 220 3.35 -4.24 14.64
CA ALA A 220 2.26 -4.48 13.70
C ALA A 220 2.76 -5.17 12.42
N ASN A 221 3.93 -4.78 11.90
CA ASN A 221 4.54 -5.40 10.73
C ASN A 221 5.08 -6.82 11.03
N ALA A 222 5.59 -7.08 12.23
CA ALA A 222 6.01 -8.43 12.65
C ALA A 222 4.82 -9.39 12.77
N LEU A 223 3.68 -8.91 13.31
CA LEU A 223 2.43 -9.67 13.33
C LEU A 223 1.93 -9.99 11.92
N LEU A 224 1.99 -9.02 11.01
CA LEU A 224 1.65 -9.21 9.61
C LEU A 224 2.53 -10.31 8.97
N ALA A 225 3.82 -10.30 9.22
CA ALA A 225 4.75 -11.31 8.72
C ALA A 225 4.43 -12.70 9.30
N SER A 226 4.14 -12.78 10.59
CA SER A 226 3.72 -14.03 11.23
C SER A 226 2.43 -14.59 10.63
N ALA A 227 1.46 -13.72 10.36
CA ALA A 227 0.22 -14.11 9.70
C ALA A 227 0.47 -14.62 8.26
N GLY A 228 1.36 -13.96 7.50
CA GLY A 228 1.77 -14.40 6.17
C GLY A 228 2.37 -15.80 6.15
N ARG A 229 3.28 -16.10 7.08
CA ARG A 229 3.82 -17.47 7.25
C ARG A 229 2.75 -18.51 7.56
N ASN A 230 1.81 -18.16 8.44
CA ASN A 230 0.71 -19.06 8.79
C ASN A 230 -0.23 -19.28 7.60
N LEU A 231 -0.54 -18.21 6.86
CA LEU A 231 -1.37 -18.30 5.65
C LEU A 231 -0.70 -19.17 4.58
N ALA A 232 0.60 -19.01 4.32
CA ALA A 232 1.33 -19.83 3.37
C ALA A 232 1.25 -21.34 3.71
N ARG A 233 1.31 -21.68 5.01
CA ARG A 233 1.14 -23.07 5.47
C ARG A 233 -0.29 -23.58 5.30
N ALA A 234 -1.28 -22.71 5.55
CA ALA A 234 -2.69 -23.06 5.46
C ALA A 234 -3.20 -23.15 4.01
N THR A 235 -2.54 -22.45 3.09
CA THR A 235 -2.91 -22.37 1.66
C THR A 235 -1.74 -22.74 0.75
N PRO A 236 -1.30 -24.00 0.72
CA PRO A 236 -0.09 -24.41 -0.02
C PRO A 236 -0.23 -24.22 -1.55
N GLY A 237 -1.46 -24.02 -2.06
CA GLY A 237 -1.71 -23.69 -3.47
C GLY A 237 -1.51 -22.22 -3.81
N ALA A 238 -1.47 -21.33 -2.81
CA ALA A 238 -1.33 -19.89 -3.01
C ALA A 238 0.14 -19.45 -3.02
N GLN A 239 0.44 -18.42 -3.82
CA GLN A 239 1.68 -17.66 -3.75
C GLN A 239 1.54 -16.62 -2.64
N VAL A 240 2.17 -16.83 -1.48
CA VAL A 240 2.12 -15.87 -0.36
C VAL A 240 3.48 -15.22 -0.21
N LYS A 241 3.53 -13.90 -0.27
CA LYS A 241 4.73 -13.09 -0.13
C LYS A 241 4.55 -12.01 0.93
N VAL A 242 5.52 -11.92 1.83
CA VAL A 242 5.63 -10.84 2.81
C VAL A 242 6.85 -10.00 2.45
N PHE A 243 6.62 -8.75 2.09
CA PHE A 243 7.68 -7.83 1.72
C PHE A 243 8.06 -6.96 2.92
N HIS A 244 9.24 -7.15 3.47
CA HIS A 244 9.82 -6.28 4.48
C HIS A 244 10.53 -5.13 3.77
N TRP A 245 9.78 -4.10 3.44
CA TRP A 245 10.27 -2.96 2.69
C TRP A 245 11.24 -2.10 3.50
N GLY A 246 12.38 -1.77 2.93
CA GLY A 246 13.19 -0.63 3.29
C GLY A 246 12.50 0.71 2.95
N PRO A 247 13.18 1.85 3.14
CA PRO A 247 12.62 3.15 2.81
C PRO A 247 12.54 3.31 1.27
N TRP A 248 11.42 3.84 0.79
CA TRP A 248 11.19 4.12 -0.63
C TRP A 248 11.50 5.57 -0.96
N ALA A 249 11.89 5.85 -2.20
CA ALA A 249 12.01 7.20 -2.75
C ALA A 249 10.62 7.80 -3.03
N GLY A 250 9.77 7.87 -2.00
CA GLY A 250 8.39 8.37 -2.12
C GLY A 250 7.44 7.75 -1.08
N GLY A 251 6.16 7.98 -1.24
CA GLY A 251 5.12 7.45 -0.35
C GLY A 251 5.12 8.09 1.04
N MET A 252 5.53 7.35 2.06
CA MET A 252 5.62 7.84 3.45
C MET A 252 6.93 8.58 3.76
N VAL A 253 7.91 8.54 2.85
CA VAL A 253 9.21 9.20 2.99
C VAL A 253 9.12 10.57 2.33
N ASP A 254 9.09 11.62 3.14
CA ASP A 254 9.20 13.00 2.68
C ASP A 254 10.69 13.43 2.55
N ASP A 255 10.96 14.63 2.05
CA ASP A 255 12.30 15.13 1.82
C ASP A 255 13.15 15.16 3.10
N THR A 256 12.53 15.42 4.26
CA THR A 256 13.23 15.45 5.56
C THR A 256 13.67 14.04 5.95
N LEU A 257 12.79 13.07 5.81
CA LEU A 257 13.08 11.68 6.12
C LEU A 257 14.03 11.07 5.10
N ALA A 258 13.93 11.45 3.82
CA ALA A 258 14.87 11.07 2.77
C ALA A 258 16.30 11.51 3.11
N SER A 259 16.48 12.79 3.48
CA SER A 259 17.78 13.34 3.91
C SER A 259 18.32 12.62 5.15
N HIS A 260 17.44 12.21 6.06
CA HIS A 260 17.84 11.44 7.24
C HIS A 260 18.40 10.05 6.89
N PHE A 261 17.73 9.33 5.99
CA PHE A 261 18.22 8.03 5.51
C PHE A 261 19.53 8.17 4.73
N GLU A 262 19.65 9.19 3.89
CA GLU A 262 20.88 9.48 3.15
C GLU A 262 22.06 9.74 4.10
N ALA A 263 21.85 10.54 5.16
CA ALA A 263 22.85 10.80 6.18
C ALA A 263 23.30 9.54 6.95
N GLN A 264 22.46 8.51 7.00
CA GLN A 264 22.76 7.22 7.59
C GLN A 264 23.35 6.21 6.60
N GLY A 265 23.52 6.61 5.33
CA GLY A 265 24.02 5.73 4.27
C GLY A 265 22.99 4.65 3.87
N ILE A 266 21.70 4.86 4.13
CA ILE A 266 20.63 3.93 3.76
C ILE A 266 20.02 4.40 2.45
N PRO A 267 20.24 3.68 1.33
CA PRO A 267 19.68 4.06 0.05
C PRO A 267 18.17 3.86 0.02
N LEU A 268 17.48 4.78 -0.66
CA LEU A 268 16.05 4.66 -0.88
C LEU A 268 15.77 3.71 -2.06
N ILE A 269 14.74 2.89 -1.92
CA ILE A 269 14.26 2.03 -3.01
C ILE A 269 13.61 2.92 -4.09
N PRO A 270 14.12 2.93 -5.34
CA PRO A 270 13.46 3.61 -6.44
C PRO A 270 12.04 3.07 -6.65
N VAL A 271 11.07 3.97 -6.90
CA VAL A 271 9.65 3.60 -6.93
C VAL A 271 9.33 2.57 -8.01
N ASP A 272 9.88 2.72 -9.20
CA ASP A 272 9.69 1.81 -10.33
C ASP A 272 10.39 0.46 -10.10
N GLU A 273 11.56 0.46 -9.49
CA GLU A 273 12.30 -0.76 -9.17
C GLU A 273 11.59 -1.57 -8.10
N GLY A 274 11.17 -0.92 -7.01
CA GLY A 274 10.41 -1.61 -5.95
C GLY A 274 9.08 -2.16 -6.44
N ALA A 275 8.35 -1.42 -7.29
CA ALA A 275 7.12 -1.91 -7.90
C ALA A 275 7.36 -3.12 -8.81
N ARG A 276 8.46 -3.14 -9.56
CA ARG A 276 8.85 -4.27 -10.41
C ARG A 276 9.25 -5.49 -9.57
N ILE A 277 10.05 -5.31 -8.52
CA ILE A 277 10.40 -6.38 -7.59
C ILE A 277 9.12 -6.99 -6.98
N PHE A 278 8.21 -6.14 -6.50
CA PHE A 278 6.93 -6.59 -5.97
C PHE A 278 6.16 -7.48 -6.94
N ALA A 279 5.94 -7.01 -8.17
CA ALA A 279 5.14 -7.75 -9.14
C ALA A 279 5.83 -9.06 -9.57
N THR A 280 7.15 -9.02 -9.82
CA THR A 280 7.93 -10.21 -10.18
C THR A 280 7.89 -11.28 -9.09
N GLU A 281 8.12 -10.90 -7.83
CA GLU A 281 8.13 -11.83 -6.70
C GLU A 281 6.74 -12.38 -6.39
N LEU A 282 5.72 -11.53 -6.47
CA LEU A 282 4.35 -11.95 -6.20
C LEU A 282 3.83 -12.91 -7.28
N LEU A 283 4.16 -12.67 -8.55
CA LEU A 283 3.65 -13.46 -9.67
C LEU A 283 4.47 -14.71 -9.97
N GLY A 284 5.79 -14.68 -9.78
CA GLY A 284 6.67 -15.76 -10.22
C GLY A 284 7.84 -16.10 -9.30
N GLY A 285 7.93 -15.49 -8.12
CA GLY A 285 8.99 -15.79 -7.16
C GLY A 285 8.88 -17.19 -6.55
N ASP A 286 9.95 -17.63 -5.90
CA ASP A 286 10.01 -18.94 -5.22
C ASP A 286 8.93 -19.05 -4.14
N ARG A 287 8.04 -20.01 -4.23
CA ARG A 287 6.93 -20.23 -3.27
C ARG A 287 7.41 -20.56 -1.87
N ASP A 288 8.54 -21.20 -1.74
CA ASP A 288 9.09 -21.57 -0.43
C ASP A 288 9.68 -20.36 0.29
N GLN A 289 10.02 -19.30 -0.45
CA GLN A 289 10.50 -18.04 0.08
C GLN A 289 9.32 -17.10 0.37
N VAL A 290 8.68 -17.27 1.52
CA VAL A 290 7.50 -16.47 1.91
C VAL A 290 7.88 -15.04 2.28
N GLU A 291 9.03 -14.80 2.90
CA GLU A 291 9.47 -13.50 3.38
C GLU A 291 10.67 -12.98 2.59
N LEU A 292 10.58 -11.71 2.20
CA LEU A 292 11.60 -11.00 1.44
C LEU A 292 11.95 -9.70 2.14
N ILE A 293 13.22 -9.43 2.38
CA ILE A 293 13.70 -8.10 2.78
C ILE A 293 14.14 -7.40 1.51
N VAL A 294 13.52 -6.25 1.22
CA VAL A 294 13.83 -5.44 0.03
C VAL A 294 14.43 -4.11 0.47
N GLY A 295 15.64 -3.86 0.03
CA GLY A 295 16.49 -2.74 0.45
C GLY A 295 17.74 -3.22 1.17
N GLU A 296 18.57 -2.28 1.59
CA GLU A 296 19.80 -2.59 2.31
C GLU A 296 19.56 -2.81 3.82
N ALA A 297 20.44 -3.59 4.43
CA ALA A 297 20.44 -3.82 5.88
C ALA A 297 20.75 -2.50 6.59
N TRP A 298 19.94 -2.16 7.58
CA TRP A 298 20.21 -1.01 8.42
C TRP A 298 21.32 -1.38 9.41
N ALA A 299 22.35 -0.54 9.50
CA ALA A 299 23.30 -0.68 10.59
C ALA A 299 22.52 -0.51 11.90
N THR A 300 22.46 -1.56 12.71
CA THR A 300 21.92 -1.47 14.07
C THR A 300 22.79 -0.53 14.85
N ALA A 301 22.25 0.66 15.18
CA ALA A 301 22.90 1.61 16.08
C ALA A 301 22.84 1.09 17.52
#